data_2e0bd6e8858adffd8f2c5ad2d1f099a5
#
_entry.id   2e0bd6e8858adffd8f2c5ad2d1f099a5
#
_cell.length_a   1.000
_cell.length_b   1.000
_cell.length_c   1.000
_cell.angle_alpha   90.00
_cell.angle_beta   90.00
_cell.angle_gamma   90.00
#
_symmetry.space_group_name_H-M   'P 1'
#
loop_
_entity.id
_entity.type
_entity.pdbx_description
1 polymer ?
#
loop_
_entity_poly.entity_id
_entity_poly.type
_entity_poly.pdbx_seq_one_letter_code
_entity_poly.pdbx_strand_id
1 'polypeptide(L)'
;TADVVQHNMRYDAAIRLGVDYESLKAIKPDLIYCHTRGHERGPREKLPGNDQTGACLAGVQYEDGGMADGGKPLWSLTSFGDTGNGFLSAIAIMQALYHKAKSGEGQFVSTAIVYAQLLNVSHVLARPDGSGFDRPRLDKDQRGMAALDSLYETSDGWLALVVAKDDRVLALDAKMS
;
A
#
# COMPACT_ATOMS: atom_id res chain seq x y z
N THR A 1 -26.34 14.93 13.10
CA THR A 1 -25.29 15.77 12.51
C THR A 1 -23.95 15.07 12.72
N ALA A 2 -23.26 14.71 11.63
CA ALA A 2 -21.94 14.10 11.68
C ALA A 2 -20.85 15.18 11.59
N ASP A 3 -19.75 14.99 12.31
CA ASP A 3 -18.56 15.85 12.22
C ASP A 3 -17.58 15.38 11.14
N VAL A 4 -17.64 14.11 10.80
CA VAL A 4 -16.80 13.46 9.79
C VAL A 4 -17.68 12.68 8.83
N VAL A 5 -17.42 12.82 7.55
CA VAL A 5 -17.99 12.00 6.48
C VAL A 5 -16.85 11.31 5.76
N GLN A 6 -16.92 9.97 5.63
CA GLN A 6 -15.97 9.18 4.88
C GLN A 6 -16.71 8.28 3.88
N HIS A 7 -16.18 8.16 2.67
CA HIS A 7 -16.68 7.22 1.68
C HIS A 7 -15.61 6.81 0.67
N ASN A 8 -15.86 5.70 -0.04
CA ASN A 8 -15.03 5.19 -1.13
C ASN A 8 -15.74 5.18 -2.48
N MET A 9 -16.88 5.85 -2.61
CA MET A 9 -17.58 5.99 -3.90
C MET A 9 -16.71 6.78 -4.88
N ARG A 10 -16.91 6.57 -6.18
CA ARG A 10 -16.38 7.47 -7.20
C ARG A 10 -16.93 8.88 -6.96
N TYR A 11 -16.08 9.89 -7.07
CA TYR A 11 -16.44 11.25 -6.64
C TYR A 11 -17.59 11.85 -7.46
N ASP A 12 -17.68 11.51 -8.74
CA ASP A 12 -18.80 11.90 -9.60
C ASP A 12 -20.14 11.30 -9.15
N ALA A 13 -20.13 10.13 -8.51
CA ALA A 13 -21.33 9.57 -7.90
C ALA A 13 -21.72 10.35 -6.63
N ALA A 14 -20.75 10.75 -5.82
CA ALA A 14 -21.03 11.60 -4.66
C ALA A 14 -21.66 12.93 -5.07
N ILE A 15 -21.16 13.56 -6.15
CA ILE A 15 -21.76 14.79 -6.72
C ILE A 15 -23.22 14.56 -7.13
N ARG A 16 -23.50 13.48 -7.90
CA ARG A 16 -24.89 13.19 -8.34
C ARG A 16 -25.86 12.95 -7.18
N LEU A 17 -25.33 12.43 -6.06
CA LEU A 17 -26.12 12.16 -4.86
C LEU A 17 -26.22 13.37 -3.91
N GLY A 18 -25.52 14.48 -4.19
CA GLY A 18 -25.48 15.66 -3.34
C GLY A 18 -24.77 15.41 -2.00
N VAL A 19 -23.86 14.43 -1.96
CA VAL A 19 -23.07 14.09 -0.77
C VAL A 19 -21.58 14.33 -0.98
N ASP A 20 -21.23 15.13 -1.98
CA ASP A 20 -19.86 15.61 -2.20
C ASP A 20 -19.48 16.67 -1.15
N TYR A 21 -18.18 17.00 -1.12
CA TYR A 21 -17.66 17.92 -0.12
C TYR A 21 -18.33 19.29 -0.15
N GLU A 22 -18.51 19.90 -1.34
CA GLU A 22 -19.07 21.25 -1.46
C GLU A 22 -20.53 21.28 -1.02
N SER A 23 -21.32 20.28 -1.42
CA SER A 23 -22.73 20.16 -1.01
C SER A 23 -22.87 20.00 0.51
N LEU A 24 -22.05 19.18 1.14
CA LEU A 24 -22.12 18.95 2.58
C LEU A 24 -21.49 20.08 3.40
N LYS A 25 -20.43 20.71 2.90
CA LYS A 25 -19.79 21.88 3.52
C LYS A 25 -20.74 23.07 3.57
N ALA A 26 -21.61 23.25 2.57
CA ALA A 26 -22.64 24.29 2.60
C ALA A 26 -23.62 24.13 3.78
N ILE A 27 -23.85 22.88 4.24
CA ILE A 27 -24.72 22.57 5.39
C ILE A 27 -23.93 22.65 6.70
N LYS A 28 -22.66 22.18 6.69
CA LYS A 28 -21.76 22.14 7.85
C LYS A 28 -20.38 22.67 7.46
N PRO A 29 -20.13 23.98 7.63
CA PRO A 29 -18.88 24.62 7.18
C PRO A 29 -17.60 24.05 7.80
N ASP A 30 -17.68 23.50 9.00
CA ASP A 30 -16.58 22.88 9.75
C ASP A 30 -16.47 21.35 9.54
N LEU A 31 -17.09 20.83 8.48
CA LEU A 31 -17.10 19.41 8.14
C LEU A 31 -15.69 18.91 7.80
N ILE A 32 -15.34 17.74 8.34
CA ILE A 32 -14.22 16.95 7.86
C ILE A 32 -14.76 15.93 6.85
N TYR A 33 -14.21 15.96 5.65
CA TYR A 33 -14.65 15.07 4.57
C TYR A 33 -13.47 14.25 4.06
N CYS A 34 -13.55 12.93 4.16
CA CYS A 34 -12.51 12.01 3.73
C CYS A 34 -12.97 11.19 2.52
N HIS A 35 -12.31 11.39 1.40
CA HIS A 35 -12.52 10.58 0.20
C HIS A 35 -11.44 9.52 0.06
N THR A 36 -11.80 8.26 0.31
CA THR A 36 -10.94 7.08 0.20
C THR A 36 -11.00 6.56 -1.24
N ARG A 37 -9.98 6.85 -2.05
CA ARG A 37 -9.96 6.60 -3.50
C ARG A 37 -9.34 5.26 -3.87
N GLY A 38 -9.59 4.78 -5.10
CA GLY A 38 -8.81 3.71 -5.73
C GLY A 38 -7.47 4.23 -6.26
N HIS A 39 -7.50 5.29 -7.06
CA HIS A 39 -6.34 5.90 -7.70
C HIS A 39 -6.00 7.27 -7.12
N GLU A 40 -4.75 7.71 -7.36
CA GLU A 40 -4.28 9.07 -7.08
C GLU A 40 -5.05 10.13 -7.86
N ARG A 41 -4.92 11.40 -7.47
CA ARG A 41 -5.41 12.53 -8.27
C ARG A 41 -4.63 12.64 -9.58
N GLY A 42 -5.33 12.87 -10.67
CA GLY A 42 -4.74 13.04 -11.99
C GLY A 42 -5.45 12.22 -13.06
N PRO A 43 -4.75 11.77 -14.10
CA PRO A 43 -5.38 11.11 -15.26
C PRO A 43 -6.20 9.85 -14.92
N ARG A 44 -5.86 9.16 -13.84
CA ARG A 44 -6.53 7.92 -13.41
C ARG A 44 -7.61 8.12 -12.36
N GLU A 45 -7.79 9.32 -11.81
CA GLU A 45 -8.68 9.56 -10.67
C GLU A 45 -10.14 9.13 -10.88
N LYS A 46 -10.60 9.09 -12.12
CA LYS A 46 -11.97 8.68 -12.51
C LYS A 46 -12.09 7.20 -12.84
N LEU A 47 -10.98 6.49 -12.96
CA LEU A 47 -10.99 5.05 -13.25
C LEU A 47 -11.44 4.27 -12.01
N PRO A 48 -12.17 3.16 -12.21
CA PRO A 48 -12.45 2.24 -11.11
C PRO A 48 -11.12 1.64 -10.61
N GLY A 49 -10.93 1.63 -9.29
CA GLY A 49 -9.76 1.05 -8.65
C GLY A 49 -10.17 0.08 -7.55
N ASN A 50 -9.37 -0.95 -7.39
CA ASN A 50 -9.47 -1.93 -6.32
C ASN A 50 -8.06 -2.28 -5.83
N ASP A 51 -7.98 -3.15 -4.84
CA ASP A 51 -6.72 -3.56 -4.23
C ASP A 51 -5.72 -4.09 -5.27
N GLN A 52 -6.16 -4.99 -6.15
CA GLN A 52 -5.30 -5.64 -7.14
C GLN A 52 -4.79 -4.69 -8.22
N THR A 53 -5.63 -3.76 -8.69
CA THR A 53 -5.17 -2.72 -9.62
C THR A 53 -4.15 -1.79 -8.97
N GLY A 54 -4.32 -1.47 -7.69
CA GLY A 54 -3.35 -0.71 -6.90
C GLY A 54 -2.04 -1.46 -6.73
N ALA A 55 -2.10 -2.75 -6.37
CA ALA A 55 -0.93 -3.62 -6.22
C ALA A 55 -0.14 -3.77 -7.53
N CYS A 56 -0.84 -3.93 -8.65
CA CYS A 56 -0.22 -3.99 -9.96
C CYS A 56 0.51 -2.68 -10.31
N LEU A 57 -0.17 -1.53 -10.15
CA LEU A 57 0.39 -0.21 -10.46
C LEU A 57 1.58 0.16 -9.57
N ALA A 58 1.55 -0.22 -8.31
CA ALA A 58 2.64 0.03 -7.35
C ALA A 58 3.82 -0.94 -7.53
N GLY A 59 3.63 -2.07 -8.24
CA GLY A 59 4.66 -3.08 -8.42
C GLY A 59 4.69 -4.16 -7.33
N VAL A 60 3.75 -4.15 -6.38
CA VAL A 60 3.67 -5.17 -5.30
C VAL A 60 3.54 -6.57 -5.89
N GLN A 61 2.68 -6.78 -6.90
CA GLN A 61 2.51 -8.09 -7.54
C GLN A 61 3.79 -8.58 -8.24
N TYR A 62 4.61 -7.66 -8.72
CA TYR A 62 5.91 -7.96 -9.33
C TYR A 62 6.93 -8.43 -8.28
N GLU A 63 7.03 -7.67 -7.19
CA GLU A 63 7.99 -7.96 -6.12
C GLU A 63 7.61 -9.26 -5.38
N ASP A 64 6.37 -9.36 -4.92
CA ASP A 64 5.88 -10.52 -4.16
C ASP A 64 5.76 -11.80 -5.03
N GLY A 65 5.69 -11.63 -6.34
CA GLY A 65 5.67 -12.73 -7.30
C GLY A 65 7.04 -13.28 -7.65
N GLY A 66 8.13 -12.69 -7.17
CA GLY A 66 9.49 -13.09 -7.57
C GLY A 66 9.74 -12.93 -9.07
N MET A 67 9.06 -11.97 -9.72
CA MET A 67 9.11 -11.84 -11.18
C MET A 67 10.49 -11.45 -11.70
N ALA A 68 11.32 -10.82 -10.89
CA ALA A 68 12.71 -10.52 -11.24
C ALA A 68 13.56 -11.79 -11.44
N ASP A 69 13.18 -12.90 -10.81
CA ASP A 69 13.81 -14.22 -10.91
C ASP A 69 13.02 -15.19 -11.82
N GLY A 70 12.07 -14.70 -12.60
CA GLY A 70 11.25 -15.51 -13.51
C GLY A 70 9.96 -16.06 -12.90
N GLY A 71 9.56 -15.59 -11.73
CA GLY A 71 8.27 -15.89 -11.11
C GLY A 71 7.07 -15.31 -11.85
N LYS A 72 5.89 -15.41 -11.26
CA LYS A 72 4.62 -14.93 -11.83
C LYS A 72 4.01 -13.87 -10.92
N PRO A 73 3.20 -12.93 -11.46
CA PRO A 73 2.50 -11.97 -10.61
C PRO A 73 1.72 -12.66 -9.51
N LEU A 74 1.90 -12.21 -8.27
CA LEU A 74 1.16 -12.76 -7.14
C LEU A 74 -0.18 -12.07 -6.97
N TRP A 75 -1.26 -12.84 -6.96
CA TRP A 75 -2.57 -12.37 -6.51
C TRP A 75 -2.70 -12.65 -5.01
N SER A 76 -2.46 -11.64 -4.18
CA SER A 76 -2.64 -11.78 -2.74
C SER A 76 -4.12 -11.75 -2.35
N LEU A 77 -4.52 -12.67 -1.46
CA LEU A 77 -5.85 -12.62 -0.82
C LEU A 77 -5.91 -11.57 0.29
N THR A 78 -4.77 -11.20 0.85
CA THR A 78 -4.67 -10.12 1.83
C THR A 78 -4.72 -8.78 1.10
N SER A 79 -5.78 -8.01 1.36
CA SER A 79 -6.00 -6.70 0.74
C SER A 79 -5.17 -5.62 1.40
N PHE A 80 -3.85 -5.63 1.18
CA PHE A 80 -2.93 -4.67 1.79
C PHE A 80 -3.20 -3.22 1.36
N GLY A 81 -3.63 -3.02 0.12
CA GLY A 81 -4.01 -1.70 -0.36
C GLY A 81 -5.29 -1.19 0.25
N ASP A 82 -6.33 -2.01 0.32
CA ASP A 82 -7.60 -1.65 0.94
C ASP A 82 -7.44 -1.40 2.44
N THR A 83 -6.81 -2.33 3.16
CA THR A 83 -6.54 -2.21 4.59
C THR A 83 -5.63 -1.01 4.89
N GLY A 84 -4.54 -0.89 4.16
CA GLY A 84 -3.60 0.23 4.31
C GLY A 84 -4.25 1.57 4.00
N ASN A 85 -5.10 1.65 2.97
CA ASN A 85 -5.84 2.87 2.64
C ASN A 85 -6.87 3.22 3.73
N GLY A 86 -7.46 2.21 4.39
CA GLY A 86 -8.29 2.40 5.57
C GLY A 86 -7.51 3.07 6.71
N PHE A 87 -6.31 2.58 7.02
CA PHE A 87 -5.43 3.19 8.03
C PHE A 87 -4.97 4.59 7.63
N LEU A 88 -4.59 4.81 6.37
CA LEU A 88 -4.23 6.15 5.87
C LEU A 88 -5.40 7.13 6.02
N SER A 89 -6.63 6.68 5.72
CA SER A 89 -7.83 7.49 5.89
C SER A 89 -8.09 7.83 7.36
N ALA A 90 -7.91 6.87 8.27
CA ALA A 90 -8.03 7.12 9.71
C ALA A 90 -7.01 8.16 10.18
N ILE A 91 -5.74 8.03 9.75
CA ILE A 91 -4.68 9.00 10.08
C ILE A 91 -5.03 10.39 9.53
N ALA A 92 -5.47 10.49 8.28
CA ALA A 92 -5.86 11.76 7.66
C ALA A 92 -7.04 12.42 8.39
N ILE A 93 -8.04 11.64 8.80
CA ILE A 93 -9.17 12.13 9.61
C ILE A 93 -8.69 12.62 10.98
N MET A 94 -7.81 11.88 11.65
CA MET A 94 -7.27 12.30 12.96
C MET A 94 -6.47 13.60 12.86
N GLN A 95 -5.67 13.77 11.82
CA GLN A 95 -4.95 15.02 11.55
C GLN A 95 -5.92 16.18 11.30
N ALA A 96 -6.98 15.95 10.52
CA ALA A 96 -8.02 16.96 10.26
C ALA A 96 -8.80 17.31 11.53
N LEU A 97 -9.11 16.34 12.39
CA LEU A 97 -9.74 16.58 13.70
C LEU A 97 -8.83 17.40 14.62
N TYR A 98 -7.53 17.10 14.65
CA TYR A 98 -6.56 17.90 15.40
C TYR A 98 -6.49 19.34 14.90
N HIS A 99 -6.45 19.54 13.58
CA HIS A 99 -6.51 20.87 12.97
C HIS A 99 -7.81 21.60 13.37
N LYS A 100 -8.96 20.95 13.20
CA LYS A 100 -10.26 21.51 13.57
C LYS A 100 -10.33 21.92 15.05
N ALA A 101 -9.77 21.11 15.94
CA ALA A 101 -9.71 21.44 17.37
C ALA A 101 -8.89 22.69 17.68
N LYS A 102 -7.93 23.07 16.82
CA LYS A 102 -7.08 24.26 16.96
C LYS A 102 -7.61 25.49 16.25
N SER A 103 -8.18 25.31 15.05
CA SER A 103 -8.60 26.40 14.15
C SER A 103 -10.10 26.62 14.09
N GLY A 104 -10.91 25.60 14.44
CA GLY A 104 -12.34 25.58 14.21
C GLY A 104 -12.72 25.19 12.76
N GLU A 105 -11.74 24.97 11.88
CA GLU A 105 -11.96 24.75 10.44
C GLU A 105 -12.03 23.26 10.09
N GLY A 106 -13.00 22.89 9.24
CA GLY A 106 -13.07 21.58 8.60
C GLY A 106 -12.12 21.46 7.41
N GLN A 107 -11.92 20.24 6.94
CA GLN A 107 -11.02 19.97 5.80
C GLN A 107 -11.55 18.86 4.89
N PHE A 108 -11.22 18.99 3.60
CA PHE A 108 -11.27 17.87 2.66
C PHE A 108 -9.92 17.15 2.68
N VAL A 109 -9.94 15.86 3.03
CA VAL A 109 -8.79 14.97 2.96
C VAL A 109 -9.07 13.81 1.99
N SER A 110 -8.04 13.30 1.33
CA SER A 110 -8.19 12.14 0.46
C SER A 110 -6.97 11.24 0.51
N THR A 111 -7.23 9.95 0.43
CA THR A 111 -6.21 8.89 0.36
C THR A 111 -6.49 8.00 -0.85
N ALA A 112 -5.56 7.14 -1.22
CA ALA A 112 -5.73 6.24 -2.35
C ALA A 112 -5.12 4.86 -2.07
N ILE A 113 -5.74 3.80 -2.60
CA ILE A 113 -5.24 2.42 -2.54
C ILE A 113 -3.81 2.34 -3.10
N VAL A 114 -3.55 3.04 -4.20
CA VAL A 114 -2.20 3.09 -4.81
C VAL A 114 -1.16 3.65 -3.84
N TYR A 115 -1.50 4.65 -3.01
CA TYR A 115 -0.56 5.18 -2.01
C TYR A 115 -0.24 4.17 -0.91
N ALA A 116 -1.26 3.42 -0.44
CA ALA A 116 -1.07 2.35 0.51
C ALA A 116 -0.18 1.23 -0.05
N GLN A 117 -0.39 0.86 -1.31
CA GLN A 117 0.46 -0.12 -1.99
C GLN A 117 1.89 0.38 -2.19
N LEU A 118 2.10 1.66 -2.54
CA LEU A 118 3.43 2.26 -2.65
C LEU A 118 4.20 2.26 -1.32
N LEU A 119 3.51 2.36 -0.18
CA LEU A 119 4.16 2.21 1.13
C LEU A 119 4.75 0.81 1.32
N ASN A 120 4.06 -0.24 0.84
CA ASN A 120 4.55 -1.62 0.95
C ASN A 120 5.82 -1.85 0.13
N VAL A 121 5.99 -1.15 -1.00
CA VAL A 121 7.18 -1.22 -1.85
C VAL A 121 8.09 0.01 -1.73
N SER A 122 8.00 0.74 -0.63
CA SER A 122 8.80 1.96 -0.40
C SER A 122 10.31 1.73 -0.38
N HIS A 123 10.76 0.48 -0.23
CA HIS A 123 12.15 0.05 -0.35
C HIS A 123 12.62 -0.10 -1.81
N VAL A 124 11.70 -0.08 -2.78
CA VAL A 124 12.02 -0.17 -4.21
C VAL A 124 12.32 1.22 -4.73
N LEU A 125 13.61 1.51 -4.84
CA LEU A 125 14.11 2.82 -5.26
C LEU A 125 14.88 2.71 -6.58
N ALA A 126 14.84 3.77 -7.36
CA ALA A 126 15.70 3.94 -8.55
C ALA A 126 16.51 5.21 -8.42
N ARG A 127 17.70 5.20 -9.03
CA ARG A 127 18.53 6.39 -9.18
C ARG A 127 17.96 7.31 -10.28
N PRO A 128 18.38 8.56 -10.37
CA PRO A 128 17.91 9.48 -11.41
C PRO A 128 18.21 9.00 -12.85
N ASP A 129 19.20 8.15 -13.04
CA ASP A 129 19.53 7.53 -14.33
C ASP A 129 18.66 6.29 -14.66
N GLY A 130 17.71 5.96 -13.79
CA GLY A 130 16.82 4.80 -13.93
C GLY A 130 17.41 3.48 -13.43
N SER A 131 18.68 3.44 -13.02
CA SER A 131 19.28 2.23 -12.44
C SER A 131 18.71 1.96 -11.04
N GLY A 132 18.49 0.68 -10.70
CA GLY A 132 18.05 0.26 -9.37
C GLY A 132 19.19 0.26 -8.35
N PHE A 133 18.80 0.19 -7.07
CA PHE A 133 19.72 -0.17 -5.99
C PHE A 133 19.79 -1.69 -5.88
N ASP A 134 20.98 -2.20 -5.59
CA ASP A 134 21.15 -3.60 -5.23
C ASP A 134 20.41 -3.87 -3.91
N ARG A 135 19.56 -4.88 -3.93
CA ARG A 135 18.75 -5.29 -2.78
C ARG A 135 18.34 -6.75 -2.90
N PRO A 136 18.09 -7.42 -1.78
CA PRO A 136 17.49 -8.75 -1.79
C PRO A 136 16.14 -8.73 -2.53
N ARG A 137 15.86 -9.81 -3.25
CA ARG A 137 14.60 -9.99 -3.98
C ARG A 137 14.06 -11.38 -3.70
N LEU A 138 12.75 -11.50 -3.71
CA LEU A 138 12.09 -12.79 -3.58
C LEU A 138 12.40 -13.67 -4.80
N ASP A 139 12.67 -14.94 -4.56
CA ASP A 139 12.87 -15.93 -5.61
C ASP A 139 11.57 -16.25 -6.36
N LYS A 140 11.69 -16.92 -7.52
CA LYS A 140 10.55 -17.28 -8.38
C LYS A 140 9.52 -18.21 -7.72
N ASP A 141 9.94 -18.95 -6.71
CA ASP A 141 9.10 -19.90 -5.98
C ASP A 141 8.48 -19.27 -4.72
N GLN A 142 8.77 -17.96 -4.49
CA GLN A 142 8.26 -17.16 -3.37
C GLN A 142 8.63 -17.74 -1.99
N ARG A 143 9.80 -18.35 -1.90
CA ARG A 143 10.27 -19.01 -0.67
C ARG A 143 11.16 -18.11 0.17
N GLY A 144 11.95 -17.23 -0.43
CA GLY A 144 12.86 -16.38 0.30
C GLY A 144 13.72 -15.48 -0.57
N MET A 145 14.60 -14.74 0.09
CA MET A 145 15.48 -13.75 -0.54
C MET A 145 16.96 -14.20 -0.53
N ALA A 146 17.29 -15.22 0.23
CA ALA A 146 18.64 -15.78 0.34
C ALA A 146 18.59 -17.16 1.03
N ALA A 147 19.66 -17.95 0.93
CA ALA A 147 19.73 -19.28 1.56
C ALA A 147 19.56 -19.27 3.08
N LEU A 148 19.86 -18.17 3.76
CA LEU A 148 19.66 -18.02 5.21
C LEU A 148 18.43 -17.17 5.56
N ASP A 149 17.60 -16.87 4.57
CA ASP A 149 16.37 -16.11 4.72
C ASP A 149 15.31 -16.69 3.75
N SER A 150 14.81 -17.89 4.08
CA SER A 150 13.96 -18.67 3.18
C SER A 150 13.12 -19.72 3.92
N LEU A 151 12.12 -20.22 3.21
CA LEU A 151 11.29 -21.36 3.59
C LEU A 151 11.85 -22.65 2.96
N TYR A 152 12.05 -23.66 3.77
CA TYR A 152 12.56 -24.96 3.35
C TYR A 152 11.52 -26.04 3.61
N GLU A 153 11.31 -26.89 2.62
CA GLU A 153 10.51 -28.11 2.79
C GLU A 153 11.32 -29.16 3.57
N THR A 154 10.68 -29.78 4.55
CA THR A 154 11.27 -30.85 5.38
C THR A 154 10.47 -32.13 5.19
N SER A 155 10.94 -33.24 5.76
CA SER A 155 10.25 -34.53 5.66
C SER A 155 8.85 -34.55 6.26
N ASP A 156 8.53 -33.60 7.13
CA ASP A 156 7.28 -33.55 7.91
C ASP A 156 6.58 -32.17 7.89
N GLY A 157 7.08 -31.23 7.07
CA GLY A 157 6.45 -29.91 6.99
C GLY A 157 7.37 -28.84 6.38
N TRP A 158 7.39 -27.66 7.00
CA TRP A 158 8.14 -26.51 6.53
C TRP A 158 8.98 -25.89 7.65
N LEU A 159 10.18 -25.48 7.32
CA LEU A 159 11.08 -24.70 8.18
C LEU A 159 11.18 -23.28 7.63
N ALA A 160 10.92 -22.26 8.44
CA ALA A 160 11.28 -20.88 8.16
C ALA A 160 12.66 -20.60 8.78
N LEU A 161 13.63 -20.29 7.95
CA LEU A 161 14.98 -19.94 8.38
C LEU A 161 15.20 -18.45 8.14
N VAL A 162 15.46 -17.70 9.21
CA VAL A 162 15.85 -16.28 9.15
C VAL A 162 17.05 -16.11 10.07
N VAL A 163 18.21 -15.85 9.51
CA VAL A 163 19.46 -15.75 10.26
C VAL A 163 20.12 -14.40 10.01
N ALA A 164 20.38 -13.66 11.09
CA ALA A 164 21.16 -12.43 11.00
C ALA A 164 22.58 -12.73 10.51
N LYS A 165 23.06 -11.95 9.55
CA LYS A 165 24.43 -12.08 9.02
C LYS A 165 25.45 -11.78 10.13
N ASP A 166 26.19 -12.81 10.56
CA ASP A 166 27.43 -12.65 11.30
C ASP A 166 28.52 -13.48 10.59
N ASP A 167 29.78 -13.31 10.94
CA ASP A 167 30.91 -13.96 10.27
C ASP A 167 30.85 -15.49 10.30
N ARG A 168 30.14 -16.07 11.27
CA ARG A 168 29.94 -17.53 11.40
C ARG A 168 28.89 -18.05 10.44
N VAL A 169 27.90 -17.20 10.14
CA VAL A 169 26.79 -17.47 9.26
C VAL A 169 27.19 -17.36 7.79
N LEU A 170 28.09 -16.43 7.45
CA LEU A 170 28.67 -16.30 6.11
C LEU A 170 29.41 -17.58 5.67
N ALA A 171 30.03 -18.32 6.62
CA ALA A 171 30.68 -19.60 6.33
C ALA A 171 29.68 -20.73 6.07
N LEU A 172 28.44 -20.65 6.54
CA LEU A 172 27.35 -21.58 6.25
C LEU A 172 26.71 -21.29 4.88
N ASP A 173 26.50 -20.04 4.55
CA ASP A 173 25.94 -19.60 3.27
C ASP A 173 26.79 -20.05 2.09
N ALA A 174 28.12 -19.94 2.22
CA ALA A 174 29.09 -20.41 1.24
C ALA A 174 29.12 -21.95 1.06
N LYS A 175 28.48 -22.73 1.94
CA LYS A 175 28.38 -24.19 1.85
C LYS A 175 27.03 -24.67 1.34
N MET A 176 26.03 -23.79 1.30
CA MET A 176 24.65 -24.08 0.87
C MET A 176 24.34 -23.56 -0.53
N SER A 177 25.20 -22.69 -1.07
CA SER A 177 25.18 -22.18 -2.44
C SER A 177 26.03 -23.03 -3.38
#